data_179d99fd8db133bf79a29fe063ae1bd0
#
_entry.id   179d99fd8db133bf79a29fe063ae1bd0
#
_cell.length_a   1.000
_cell.length_b   1.000
_cell.length_c   1.000
_cell.angle_alpha   90.00
_cell.angle_beta   90.00
_cell.angle_gamma   90.00
#
_symmetry.space_group_name_H-M   'P 1'
#
loop_
_entity.id
_entity.type
_entity.pdbx_description
1 polymer ?
#
loop_
_entity_poly.entity_id
_entity_poly.type
_entity_poly.pdbx_seq_one_letter_code
_entity_poly.pdbx_strand_id
1 'polypeptide(L)'
;EICACLVGSEMCIRDSIRGAGTDVIRIVGVEKLHKTEYSIIPDQIEAGTFMLAAAATKGDVTVKNVIPKHLEAISAKLLEIGCEVEEFDDAVRVVSSKPLHHTQVTTLPYPGFPTDMQPQIAVVLGISEGTSTVTESIFENRFKYVGELARMGANFKVESNIAIIGGIENYTGACLLYTSDAADDLT
;
A
#
# COMPACT_ATOMS: atom_id res chain seq x y z
N GLU A 1 3.48 7.38 -9.49
CA GLU A 1 4.92 7.65 -9.79
C GLU A 1 5.12 8.95 -10.56
N ILE A 2 4.34 9.23 -11.61
CA ILE A 2 4.43 10.48 -12.37
C ILE A 2 4.14 11.71 -11.48
N CYS A 3 3.24 11.59 -10.51
CA CYS A 3 2.89 12.67 -9.58
C CYS A 3 4.05 13.07 -8.64
N ALA A 4 4.79 12.11 -8.11
CA ALA A 4 5.90 12.39 -7.19
C ALA A 4 7.07 13.11 -7.90
N CYS A 5 7.38 12.71 -9.14
CA CYS A 5 8.40 13.40 -9.96
C CYS A 5 7.95 14.80 -10.38
N LEU A 6 6.65 15.03 -10.59
CA LEU A 6 6.11 16.33 -10.98
C LEU A 6 6.05 17.32 -9.82
N VAL A 7 5.76 16.88 -8.59
CA VAL A 7 5.74 17.76 -7.41
C VAL A 7 7.12 18.38 -7.15
N GLY A 8 8.20 17.62 -7.30
CA GLY A 8 9.55 18.16 -7.21
C GLY A 8 9.91 19.11 -8.33
N SER A 9 9.48 18.83 -9.55
CA SER A 9 9.67 19.69 -10.70
C SER A 9 8.85 20.98 -10.60
N GLU A 10 7.70 20.94 -9.93
CA GLU A 10 6.81 22.10 -9.74
C GLU A 10 7.45 23.20 -8.91
N MET A 11 8.30 22.87 -7.94
CA MET A 11 9.05 23.87 -7.18
C MET A 11 10.06 24.64 -8.04
N CYS A 12 10.58 24.02 -9.10
CA CYS A 12 11.58 24.63 -10.00
C CYS A 12 10.97 25.32 -11.23
N ILE A 13 9.75 24.93 -11.62
CA ILE A 13 9.04 25.46 -12.81
C ILE A 13 7.61 25.85 -12.48
N ARG A 14 7.41 26.44 -11.33
CA ARG A 14 6.12 26.73 -10.67
C ARG A 14 5.07 27.38 -11.59
N ASP A 15 5.48 28.14 -12.59
CA ASP A 15 4.58 28.81 -13.51
C ASP A 15 4.19 27.96 -14.73
N SER A 16 4.88 26.85 -14.96
CA SER A 16 4.70 26.01 -16.17
C SER A 16 3.87 24.74 -15.93
N ILE A 17 3.73 24.27 -14.70
CA ILE A 17 2.98 23.06 -14.35
C ILE A 17 1.89 23.41 -13.33
N ARG A 18 0.64 23.07 -13.64
CA ARG A 18 -0.53 23.28 -12.77
C ARG A 18 -1.37 22.00 -12.69
N GLY A 19 -2.01 21.79 -11.55
CA GLY A 19 -2.91 20.65 -11.32
C GLY A 19 -2.20 19.37 -10.93
N ALA A 20 -0.95 19.41 -10.46
CA ALA A 20 -0.29 18.27 -9.85
C ALA A 20 -1.10 17.76 -8.64
N GLY A 21 -1.35 16.44 -8.57
CA GLY A 21 -2.23 15.82 -7.55
C GLY A 21 -3.72 15.83 -7.92
N THR A 22 -4.09 16.27 -9.12
CA THR A 22 -5.44 16.16 -9.70
C THR A 22 -5.42 15.29 -10.94
N ASP A 23 -6.60 14.94 -11.45
CA ASP A 23 -6.79 14.15 -12.68
C ASP A 23 -6.38 14.89 -13.97
N VAL A 24 -6.10 16.20 -13.89
CA VAL A 24 -5.68 16.98 -15.04
C VAL A 24 -4.43 17.79 -14.71
N ILE A 25 -3.34 17.44 -15.34
CA ILE A 25 -2.07 18.18 -15.23
C ILE A 25 -1.90 19.00 -16.51
N ARG A 26 -1.78 20.32 -16.35
CA ARG A 26 -1.50 21.25 -17.45
C ARG A 26 -0.03 21.66 -17.41
N ILE A 27 0.68 21.39 -18.48
CA ILE A 27 2.11 21.71 -18.63
C ILE A 27 2.26 22.70 -19.78
N VAL A 28 2.89 23.84 -19.49
CA VAL A 28 3.33 24.79 -20.50
C VAL A 28 4.81 24.52 -20.78
N GLY A 29 5.12 24.10 -22.01
CA GLY A 29 6.48 23.78 -22.41
C GLY A 29 7.43 24.97 -22.29
N VAL A 30 8.71 24.69 -22.02
CA VAL A 30 9.80 25.68 -21.95
C VAL A 30 10.80 25.40 -23.06
N GLU A 31 11.48 26.45 -23.56
CA GLU A 31 12.47 26.31 -24.64
C GLU A 31 13.69 25.48 -24.20
N LYS A 32 14.10 25.56 -22.94
CA LYS A 32 15.26 24.86 -22.42
C LYS A 32 15.04 24.44 -20.95
N LEU A 33 15.37 23.17 -20.67
CA LEU A 33 15.44 22.67 -19.29
C LEU A 33 16.76 23.09 -18.63
N HIS A 34 16.72 23.35 -17.33
CA HIS A 34 17.91 23.65 -16.54
C HIS A 34 18.16 22.57 -15.48
N LYS A 35 19.38 22.53 -14.93
CA LYS A 35 19.73 21.63 -13.83
C LYS A 35 18.93 22.02 -12.59
N THR A 36 18.43 21.01 -11.87
CA THR A 36 17.81 21.17 -10.57
C THR A 36 18.37 20.17 -9.56
N GLU A 37 18.23 20.48 -8.27
CA GLU A 37 18.53 19.56 -7.17
C GLU A 37 17.21 19.26 -6.46
N TYR A 38 16.95 17.97 -6.22
CA TYR A 38 15.73 17.53 -5.60
C TYR A 38 15.99 16.34 -4.68
N SER A 39 15.41 16.38 -3.49
CA SER A 39 15.42 15.25 -2.56
C SER A 39 14.22 14.36 -2.84
N ILE A 40 14.48 13.08 -3.11
CA ILE A 40 13.41 12.09 -3.34
C ILE A 40 12.56 11.97 -2.08
N ILE A 41 11.23 12.01 -2.24
CA ILE A 41 10.29 11.83 -1.14
C ILE A 41 10.34 10.37 -0.63
N PRO A 42 10.00 10.12 0.65
CA PRO A 42 9.90 8.77 1.20
C PRO A 42 8.89 7.92 0.44
N ASP A 43 9.20 6.63 0.29
CA ASP A 43 8.31 5.67 -0.35
C ASP A 43 7.17 5.27 0.59
N GLN A 44 5.93 5.58 0.18
CA GLN A 44 4.74 5.23 0.93
C GLN A 44 4.47 3.71 0.99
N ILE A 45 4.92 2.96 -0.03
CA ILE A 45 4.71 1.51 -0.09
C ILE A 45 5.64 0.81 0.90
N GLU A 46 6.90 1.21 0.96
CA GLU A 46 7.85 0.72 1.96
C GLU A 46 7.33 1.02 3.37
N ALA A 47 6.97 2.27 3.64
CA ALA A 47 6.44 2.69 4.94
C ALA A 47 5.17 1.91 5.34
N GLY A 48 4.19 1.81 4.43
CA GLY A 48 2.96 1.06 4.64
C GLY A 48 3.20 -0.43 4.86
N THR A 49 4.21 -1.01 4.20
CA THR A 49 4.59 -2.42 4.42
C THR A 49 5.04 -2.65 5.86
N PHE A 50 5.88 -1.78 6.44
CA PHE A 50 6.27 -1.86 7.85
C PHE A 50 5.11 -1.60 8.81
N MET A 51 4.18 -0.69 8.49
CA MET A 51 2.97 -0.48 9.27
C MET A 51 2.10 -1.74 9.31
N LEU A 52 1.88 -2.40 8.17
CA LEU A 52 1.13 -3.66 8.09
C LEU A 52 1.88 -4.83 8.74
N ALA A 53 3.22 -4.85 8.69
CA ALA A 53 4.03 -5.84 9.41
C ALA A 53 3.84 -5.69 10.93
N ALA A 54 3.78 -4.46 11.47
CA ALA A 54 3.45 -4.23 12.88
C ALA A 54 2.07 -4.78 13.24
N ALA A 55 1.06 -4.58 12.39
CA ALA A 55 -0.27 -5.14 12.58
C ALA A 55 -0.25 -6.67 12.59
N ALA A 56 0.41 -7.30 11.62
CA ALA A 56 0.47 -8.76 11.48
C ALA A 56 1.19 -9.46 12.64
N THR A 57 2.18 -8.79 13.23
CA THR A 57 3.03 -9.37 14.30
C THR A 57 2.63 -8.94 15.71
N LYS A 58 1.50 -8.24 15.86
CA LYS A 58 1.02 -7.66 17.13
C LYS A 58 2.09 -6.78 17.78
N GLY A 59 2.76 -5.98 16.94
CA GLY A 59 3.89 -5.14 17.33
C GLY A 59 3.50 -3.72 17.70
N ASP A 60 4.52 -2.97 18.15
CA ASP A 60 4.49 -1.52 18.37
C ASP A 60 5.68 -0.93 17.62
N VAL A 61 5.43 -0.29 16.49
CA VAL A 61 6.45 0.19 15.56
C VAL A 61 6.20 1.64 15.18
N THR A 62 7.24 2.45 15.24
CA THR A 62 7.24 3.82 14.72
C THR A 62 8.07 3.89 13.44
N VAL A 63 7.42 4.18 12.33
CA VAL A 63 8.06 4.41 11.01
C VAL A 63 8.38 5.90 10.91
N LYS A 64 9.65 6.23 10.72
CA LYS A 64 10.17 7.61 10.68
C LYS A 64 10.57 8.02 9.26
N ASN A 65 10.76 9.32 9.06
CA ASN A 65 11.09 9.93 7.77
C ASN A 65 10.03 9.59 6.71
N VAL A 66 8.76 9.76 7.06
CA VAL A 66 7.61 9.55 6.18
C VAL A 66 6.80 10.84 6.05
N ILE A 67 5.93 10.88 5.08
CA ILE A 67 4.92 11.93 4.94
C ILE A 67 3.58 11.32 5.32
N PRO A 68 3.04 11.56 6.54
CA PRO A 68 1.82 10.90 7.03
C PRO A 68 0.64 11.05 6.09
N LYS A 69 0.52 12.21 5.45
CA LYS A 69 -0.52 12.49 4.45
C LYS A 69 -0.54 11.50 3.28
N HIS A 70 0.62 10.92 2.91
CA HIS A 70 0.68 9.91 1.85
C HIS A 70 0.21 8.53 2.33
N LEU A 71 0.12 8.34 3.64
CA LEU A 71 -0.25 7.07 4.30
C LEU A 71 -1.71 7.04 4.78
N GLU A 72 -2.49 8.12 4.57
CA GLU A 72 -3.85 8.27 5.09
C GLU A 72 -4.76 7.05 4.77
N ALA A 73 -4.72 6.56 3.52
CA ALA A 73 -5.53 5.41 3.13
C ALA A 73 -5.14 4.12 3.86
N ILE A 74 -3.85 3.94 4.17
CA ILE A 74 -3.30 2.79 4.89
C ILE A 74 -3.62 2.94 6.38
N SER A 75 -3.37 4.12 6.98
CA SER A 75 -3.71 4.47 8.36
C SER A 75 -5.19 4.25 8.65
N ALA A 76 -6.07 4.69 7.74
CA ALA A 76 -7.51 4.51 7.87
C ALA A 76 -7.91 3.02 7.94
N LYS A 77 -7.30 2.16 7.10
CA LYS A 77 -7.57 0.72 7.12
C LYS A 77 -7.00 0.03 8.36
N LEU A 78 -5.84 0.45 8.84
CA LEU A 78 -5.27 -0.05 10.09
C LEU A 78 -6.15 0.29 11.29
N LEU A 79 -6.68 1.51 11.38
CA LEU A 79 -7.66 1.91 12.40
C LEU A 79 -8.94 1.08 12.30
N GLU A 80 -9.45 0.86 11.09
CA GLU A 80 -10.68 0.09 10.85
C GLU A 80 -10.56 -1.36 11.29
N ILE A 81 -9.40 -1.99 11.10
CA ILE A 81 -9.16 -3.36 11.57
C ILE A 81 -8.80 -3.47 13.06
N GLY A 82 -8.71 -2.34 13.78
CA GLY A 82 -8.54 -2.32 15.23
C GLY A 82 -7.13 -2.02 15.74
N CYS A 83 -6.20 -1.60 14.88
CA CYS A 83 -4.90 -1.07 15.30
C CYS A 83 -5.06 0.36 15.88
N GLU A 84 -4.14 0.75 16.74
CA GLU A 84 -3.95 2.14 17.12
C GLU A 84 -2.92 2.78 16.20
N VAL A 85 -3.25 3.94 15.63
CA VAL A 85 -2.34 4.68 14.71
C VAL A 85 -2.19 6.09 15.25
N GLU A 86 -0.95 6.51 15.44
CA GLU A 86 -0.59 7.85 15.91
C GLU A 86 0.31 8.52 14.88
N GLU A 87 -0.12 9.68 14.39
CA GLU A 87 0.60 10.44 13.36
C GLU A 87 1.37 11.61 14.00
N PHE A 88 2.63 11.78 13.58
CA PHE A 88 3.52 12.87 13.94
C PHE A 88 3.89 13.67 12.69
N ASP A 89 4.71 14.70 12.80
CA ASP A 89 5.08 15.54 11.66
C ASP A 89 5.78 14.76 10.54
N ASP A 90 6.67 13.81 10.90
CA ASP A 90 7.47 13.02 9.96
C ASP A 90 7.50 11.52 10.29
N ALA A 91 6.55 11.06 11.11
CA ALA A 91 6.50 9.67 11.56
C ALA A 91 5.06 9.19 11.76
N VAL A 92 4.86 7.86 11.68
CA VAL A 92 3.61 7.20 12.03
C VAL A 92 3.94 6.01 12.94
N ARG A 93 3.25 5.92 14.09
CA ARG A 93 3.32 4.79 15.02
C ARG A 93 2.10 3.92 14.87
N VAL A 94 2.30 2.62 14.76
CA VAL A 94 1.24 1.61 14.70
C VAL A 94 1.41 0.66 15.87
N VAL A 95 0.32 0.46 16.63
CA VAL A 95 0.27 -0.51 17.74
C VAL A 95 -0.87 -1.48 17.50
N SER A 96 -0.56 -2.77 17.52
CA SER A 96 -1.53 -3.86 17.38
C SER A 96 -1.52 -4.72 18.64
N SER A 97 -2.36 -4.38 19.61
CA SER A 97 -2.45 -5.07 20.90
C SER A 97 -3.71 -5.92 21.05
N LYS A 98 -4.67 -5.76 20.14
CA LYS A 98 -5.98 -6.43 20.18
C LYS A 98 -6.15 -7.36 18.98
N PRO A 99 -7.12 -8.31 19.02
CA PRO A 99 -7.50 -9.06 17.82
C PRO A 99 -7.89 -8.10 16.68
N LEU A 100 -7.44 -8.43 15.48
CA LEU A 100 -7.78 -7.66 14.30
C LEU A 100 -9.15 -8.04 13.77
N HIS A 101 -9.89 -7.07 13.25
CA HIS A 101 -11.23 -7.25 12.70
C HIS A 101 -11.21 -7.30 11.17
N HIS A 102 -12.25 -7.91 10.59
CA HIS A 102 -12.45 -7.91 9.15
C HIS A 102 -12.78 -6.52 8.61
N THR A 103 -12.43 -6.29 7.35
CA THR A 103 -12.77 -5.06 6.61
C THR A 103 -12.90 -5.34 5.13
N GLN A 104 -13.34 -4.32 4.39
CA GLN A 104 -13.37 -4.30 2.93
C GLN A 104 -12.33 -3.31 2.41
N VAL A 105 -11.49 -3.74 1.48
CA VAL A 105 -10.48 -2.90 0.83
C VAL A 105 -10.75 -2.89 -0.66
N THR A 106 -10.74 -1.69 -1.26
CA THR A 106 -10.77 -1.54 -2.73
C THR A 106 -9.55 -0.73 -3.12
N THR A 107 -8.75 -1.26 -4.05
CA THR A 107 -7.62 -0.52 -4.59
C THR A 107 -8.12 0.60 -5.51
N LEU A 108 -7.55 1.78 -5.37
CA LEU A 108 -7.93 2.97 -6.14
C LEU A 108 -6.68 3.80 -6.46
N PRO A 109 -6.70 4.62 -7.52
CA PRO A 109 -5.66 5.62 -7.73
C PRO A 109 -5.50 6.53 -6.53
N TYR A 110 -4.29 7.08 -6.34
CA TYR A 110 -4.04 8.06 -5.29
C TYR A 110 -5.10 9.18 -5.29
N PRO A 111 -5.66 9.56 -4.13
CA PRO A 111 -5.27 9.22 -2.76
C PRO A 111 -5.95 7.97 -2.18
N GLY A 112 -6.52 7.08 -2.99
CA GLY A 112 -7.13 5.83 -2.52
C GLY A 112 -6.10 4.80 -2.07
N PHE A 113 -6.60 3.61 -1.67
CA PHE A 113 -5.72 2.53 -1.20
C PHE A 113 -4.86 1.99 -2.36
N PRO A 114 -3.52 2.05 -2.24
CA PRO A 114 -2.64 1.72 -3.35
C PRO A 114 -2.66 0.22 -3.68
N THR A 115 -2.71 -0.10 -4.97
CA THR A 115 -2.70 -1.47 -5.46
C THR A 115 -1.43 -2.24 -5.08
N ASP A 116 -0.29 -1.54 -4.90
CA ASP A 116 0.98 -2.15 -4.47
C ASP A 116 0.96 -2.60 -3.00
N MET A 117 0.00 -2.12 -2.22
CA MET A 117 -0.23 -2.56 -0.85
C MET A 117 -1.29 -3.68 -0.73
N GLN A 118 -1.87 -4.10 -1.85
CA GLN A 118 -2.91 -5.12 -1.88
C GLN A 118 -2.46 -6.47 -1.31
N PRO A 119 -1.28 -7.03 -1.66
CA PRO A 119 -0.82 -8.29 -1.08
C PRO A 119 -0.57 -8.19 0.43
N GLN A 120 0.04 -7.11 0.90
CA GLN A 120 0.39 -6.92 2.31
C GLN A 120 -0.86 -6.83 3.18
N ILE A 121 -1.87 -6.03 2.77
CA ILE A 121 -3.12 -5.95 3.54
C ILE A 121 -3.87 -7.29 3.51
N ALA A 122 -3.85 -8.02 2.39
CA ALA A 122 -4.47 -9.34 2.30
C ALA A 122 -3.88 -10.34 3.30
N VAL A 123 -2.55 -10.31 3.52
CA VAL A 123 -1.89 -11.12 4.55
C VAL A 123 -2.40 -10.77 5.94
N VAL A 124 -2.52 -9.48 6.27
CA VAL A 124 -3.04 -9.04 7.57
C VAL A 124 -4.50 -9.46 7.76
N LEU A 125 -5.32 -9.30 6.72
CA LEU A 125 -6.73 -9.71 6.75
C LEU A 125 -6.90 -11.23 6.87
N GLY A 126 -5.92 -12.00 6.40
CA GLY A 126 -5.92 -13.46 6.55
C GLY A 126 -5.80 -13.95 7.99
N ILE A 127 -5.30 -13.12 8.91
CA ILE A 127 -5.24 -13.41 10.36
C ILE A 127 -6.21 -12.55 11.18
N SER A 128 -7.11 -11.82 10.52
CA SER A 128 -8.15 -11.02 11.17
C SER A 128 -9.41 -11.85 11.42
N GLU A 129 -10.16 -11.53 12.47
CA GLU A 129 -11.40 -12.22 12.79
C GLU A 129 -12.49 -11.91 11.76
N GLY A 130 -13.19 -12.95 11.29
CA GLY A 130 -14.32 -12.83 10.37
C GLY A 130 -13.93 -13.00 8.89
N THR A 131 -14.71 -12.40 8.00
CA THR A 131 -14.50 -12.48 6.55
C THR A 131 -14.27 -11.10 5.97
N SER A 132 -13.13 -10.91 5.33
CA SER A 132 -12.74 -9.69 4.64
C SER A 132 -12.86 -9.82 3.12
N THR A 133 -12.92 -8.70 2.43
CA THR A 133 -12.85 -8.67 0.96
C THR A 133 -11.81 -7.67 0.48
N VAL A 134 -11.07 -8.06 -0.54
CA VAL A 134 -10.14 -7.17 -1.25
C VAL A 134 -10.54 -7.13 -2.72
N THR A 135 -10.91 -5.95 -3.19
CA THR A 135 -11.28 -5.72 -4.60
C THR A 135 -10.14 -5.01 -5.31
N GLU A 136 -9.61 -5.63 -6.36
CA GLU A 136 -8.61 -5.01 -7.22
C GLU A 136 -9.30 -4.29 -8.38
N SER A 137 -9.15 -2.98 -8.47
CA SER A 137 -9.80 -2.16 -9.50
C SER A 137 -8.84 -1.53 -10.51
N ILE A 138 -7.53 -1.72 -10.32
CA ILE A 138 -6.49 -1.09 -11.14
C ILE A 138 -5.93 -2.06 -12.18
N PHE A 139 -5.60 -3.29 -11.74
CA PHE A 139 -4.94 -4.28 -12.60
C PHE A 139 -5.70 -5.59 -12.64
N GLU A 140 -5.62 -6.27 -13.78
CA GLU A 140 -6.14 -7.62 -13.95
C GLU A 140 -5.14 -8.65 -13.40
N ASN A 141 -5.67 -9.81 -12.94
CA ASN A 141 -4.88 -10.98 -12.53
C ASN A 141 -3.84 -10.74 -11.42
N ARG A 142 -4.08 -9.80 -10.49
CA ARG A 142 -3.12 -9.43 -9.46
C ARG A 142 -3.14 -10.32 -8.20
N PHE A 143 -3.95 -11.37 -8.17
CA PHE A 143 -4.08 -12.29 -7.02
C PHE A 143 -3.21 -13.56 -7.14
N LYS A 144 -2.13 -13.54 -7.95
CA LYS A 144 -1.23 -14.71 -8.12
C LYS A 144 -0.63 -15.21 -6.80
N TYR A 145 -0.32 -14.32 -5.86
CA TYR A 145 0.22 -14.64 -4.54
C TYR A 145 -0.72 -15.46 -3.65
N VAL A 146 -2.02 -15.46 -3.93
CA VAL A 146 -3.02 -16.21 -3.14
C VAL A 146 -2.73 -17.71 -3.16
N GLY A 147 -2.23 -18.24 -4.28
CA GLY A 147 -1.79 -19.63 -4.37
C GLY A 147 -0.66 -19.97 -3.38
N GLU A 148 0.26 -19.05 -3.18
CA GLU A 148 1.36 -19.22 -2.23
C GLU A 148 0.87 -19.08 -0.77
N LEU A 149 -0.02 -18.14 -0.51
CA LEU A 149 -0.65 -18.03 0.81
C LEU A 149 -1.50 -19.25 1.19
N ALA A 150 -2.17 -19.85 0.21
CA ALA A 150 -2.93 -21.10 0.43
C ALA A 150 -2.01 -22.25 0.88
N ARG A 151 -0.74 -22.30 0.39
CA ARG A 151 0.25 -23.27 0.87
C ARG A 151 0.64 -23.04 2.33
N MET A 152 0.52 -21.80 2.80
CA MET A 152 0.70 -21.43 4.21
C MET A 152 -0.57 -21.64 5.07
N GLY A 153 -1.61 -22.26 4.51
CA GLY A 153 -2.86 -22.52 5.21
C GLY A 153 -3.89 -21.38 5.16
N ALA A 154 -3.65 -20.36 4.33
CA ALA A 154 -4.60 -19.25 4.17
C ALA A 154 -5.94 -19.71 3.57
N ASN A 155 -7.03 -19.11 4.04
CA ASN A 155 -8.38 -19.37 3.54
C ASN A 155 -8.81 -18.24 2.60
N PHE A 156 -8.40 -18.32 1.34
CA PHE A 156 -8.70 -17.33 0.32
C PHE A 156 -9.51 -17.94 -0.83
N LYS A 157 -10.50 -17.20 -1.30
CA LYS A 157 -11.22 -17.51 -2.53
C LYS A 157 -11.18 -16.29 -3.45
N VAL A 158 -10.70 -16.47 -4.68
CA VAL A 158 -10.66 -15.40 -5.68
C VAL A 158 -11.78 -15.58 -6.69
N GLU A 159 -12.58 -14.55 -6.88
CA GLU A 159 -13.66 -14.48 -7.87
C GLU A 159 -13.46 -13.22 -8.71
N SER A 160 -13.01 -13.39 -9.96
CA SER A 160 -12.70 -12.27 -10.85
C SER A 160 -11.66 -11.32 -10.23
N ASN A 161 -12.06 -10.12 -9.89
CA ASN A 161 -11.21 -9.08 -9.29
C ASN A 161 -11.42 -8.92 -7.77
N ILE A 162 -12.04 -9.90 -7.10
CA ILE A 162 -12.31 -9.87 -5.66
C ILE A 162 -11.68 -11.09 -5.01
N ALA A 163 -10.90 -10.87 -3.96
CA ALA A 163 -10.47 -11.90 -3.03
C ALA A 163 -11.36 -11.86 -1.79
N ILE A 164 -11.99 -13.00 -1.48
CA ILE A 164 -12.72 -13.24 -0.24
C ILE A 164 -11.76 -13.95 0.71
N ILE A 165 -11.56 -13.40 1.89
CA ILE A 165 -10.54 -13.80 2.85
C ILE A 165 -11.21 -14.19 4.15
N GLY A 166 -11.19 -15.50 4.46
CA GLY A 166 -11.60 -16.00 5.76
C GLY A 166 -10.43 -15.98 6.74
N GLY A 167 -10.65 -15.39 7.92
CA GLY A 167 -9.61 -15.32 8.95
C GLY A 167 -9.19 -16.71 9.45
N ILE A 168 -7.88 -16.88 9.67
CA ILE A 168 -7.27 -18.05 10.29
C ILE A 168 -6.52 -17.62 11.55
N GLU A 169 -6.25 -18.53 12.45
CA GLU A 169 -5.53 -18.21 13.70
C GLU A 169 -4.07 -17.82 13.42
N ASN A 170 -3.37 -18.60 12.59
CA ASN A 170 -1.97 -18.37 12.22
C ASN A 170 -1.66 -18.99 10.86
N TYR A 171 -0.73 -18.39 10.14
CA TYR A 171 -0.11 -19.01 8.99
C TYR A 171 0.87 -20.10 9.42
N THR A 172 1.02 -21.12 8.58
CA THR A 172 2.02 -22.19 8.75
C THR A 172 3.20 -21.96 7.81
N GLY A 173 4.40 -22.38 8.23
CA GLY A 173 5.57 -22.31 7.36
C GLY A 173 5.40 -23.24 6.14
N ALA A 174 5.76 -22.74 4.96
CA ALA A 174 5.72 -23.47 3.69
C ALA A 174 6.90 -23.10 2.80
N CYS A 175 7.22 -23.96 1.84
CA CYS A 175 8.13 -23.62 0.76
C CYS A 175 7.35 -22.83 -0.29
N LEU A 176 7.71 -21.56 -0.46
CA LEU A 176 7.08 -20.63 -1.40
C LEU A 176 7.90 -20.49 -2.68
N LEU A 177 7.21 -20.30 -3.81
CA LEU A 177 7.85 -19.88 -5.04
C LEU A 177 8.05 -18.36 -4.97
N TYR A 178 9.32 -17.95 -4.90
CA TYR A 178 9.68 -16.54 -4.94
C TYR A 178 9.81 -16.08 -6.39
N THR A 179 8.76 -15.48 -6.92
CA THR A 179 8.68 -15.04 -8.33
C THR A 179 8.16 -13.62 -8.46
N SER A 180 8.49 -12.74 -7.54
CA SER A 180 7.96 -11.37 -7.55
C SER A 180 8.97 -10.33 -8.02
N ASP A 181 9.98 -10.70 -8.81
CA ASP A 181 10.77 -9.70 -9.51
C ASP A 181 10.04 -9.28 -10.79
N ALA A 182 9.76 -7.97 -10.92
CA ALA A 182 9.13 -7.41 -12.12
C ALA A 182 9.96 -7.67 -13.41
N ALA A 183 11.24 -8.01 -13.28
CA ALA A 183 12.10 -8.45 -14.38
C ALA A 183 11.77 -9.87 -14.84
N ASP A 184 11.22 -10.73 -13.99
CA ASP A 184 10.85 -12.11 -14.33
C ASP A 184 9.47 -12.19 -15.02
N ASP A 185 8.64 -11.17 -14.92
CA ASP A 185 7.34 -11.09 -15.60
C ASP A 185 7.47 -10.87 -17.12
N LEU A 186 8.69 -10.65 -17.65
CA LEU A 186 8.99 -10.46 -19.08
C LEU A 186 9.45 -11.75 -19.79
N THR A 187 9.49 -12.85 -19.11
CA THR A 187 9.77 -14.18 -19.65
C THR A 187 8.53 -15.08 -19.46
#